data_a8af696dc5447bf0a48c3871a25d1994
#
_entry.id   a8af696dc5447bf0a48c3871a25d1994
#
_cell.length_a   1.000
_cell.length_b   1.000
_cell.length_c   1.000
_cell.angle_alpha   90.00
_cell.angle_beta   90.00
_cell.angle_gamma   90.00
#
_symmetry.space_group_name_H-M   'P 1'
#
loop_
_entity.id
_entity.type
_entity.pdbx_description
1 polymer ?
#
loop_
_entity_poly.entity_id
_entity_poly.type
_entity_poly.pdbx_seq_one_letter_code
_entity_poly.pdbx_strand_id
1 'polypeptide(L)'
;AYRDGETRSYQFCRGKEIPKGRKDGPTEEPNGTRTAFHADPDIFPAATQFRPEYIEKMCRYYSYLNKGLALHFNGRRYISKNGLLDLLAEAMSEEPLYPIIHLEGHDIEVAFTHGGQYGEEHYSFVNGQHTTQGGTHQSAFKEHIARTIKEFFNKNMDYTDIRNGPVSYTHLTL
;
A
#
# COMPACT_ATOMS: atom_id res chain seq x y z
N ALA A 1 -15.04 -21.17 -0.13
CA ALA A 1 -15.25 -20.40 1.08
C ALA A 1 -15.65 -21.33 2.21
N TYR A 2 -15.21 -21.02 3.40
CA TYR A 2 -15.47 -21.76 4.64
C TYR A 2 -16.13 -20.81 5.62
N ARG A 3 -17.30 -21.17 6.14
CA ARG A 3 -18.02 -20.33 7.09
C ARG A 3 -18.92 -21.15 7.99
N ASP A 4 -18.76 -20.98 9.30
CA ASP A 4 -19.63 -21.54 10.34
C ASP A 4 -19.82 -23.06 10.23
N GLY A 5 -18.74 -23.80 9.90
CA GLY A 5 -18.72 -25.23 9.74
C GLY A 5 -19.22 -25.75 8.37
N GLU A 6 -19.50 -24.85 7.44
CA GLU A 6 -19.87 -25.19 6.08
C GLU A 6 -18.83 -24.74 5.06
N THR A 7 -18.68 -25.52 3.99
CA THR A 7 -17.85 -25.12 2.83
C THR A 7 -18.72 -25.02 1.58
N ARG A 8 -18.39 -24.02 0.74
CA ARG A 8 -18.91 -23.88 -0.62
C ARG A 8 -17.77 -23.66 -1.58
N SER A 9 -17.69 -24.52 -2.60
CA SER A 9 -16.62 -24.46 -3.60
C SER A 9 -17.20 -24.39 -5.01
N TYR A 10 -16.61 -23.52 -5.82
CA TYR A 10 -16.98 -23.31 -7.22
C TYR A 10 -15.74 -23.42 -8.10
N GLN A 11 -15.92 -23.88 -9.32
CA GLN A 11 -14.88 -23.85 -10.34
C GLN A 11 -15.35 -23.04 -11.55
N PHE A 12 -14.44 -22.25 -12.10
CA PHE A 12 -14.70 -21.43 -13.27
C PHE A 12 -13.62 -21.69 -14.33
N CYS A 13 -14.01 -21.63 -15.61
CA CYS A 13 -13.11 -21.61 -16.73
C CYS A 13 -13.53 -20.48 -17.67
N ARG A 14 -12.63 -19.54 -17.93
CA ARG A 14 -12.88 -18.37 -18.79
C ARG A 14 -14.16 -17.62 -18.42
N GLY A 15 -14.38 -17.40 -17.12
CA GLY A 15 -15.55 -16.69 -16.58
C GLY A 15 -16.86 -17.50 -16.52
N LYS A 16 -16.86 -18.76 -16.99
CA LYS A 16 -18.03 -19.64 -16.95
C LYS A 16 -17.89 -20.66 -15.83
N GLU A 17 -18.94 -20.81 -15.02
CA GLU A 17 -18.99 -21.85 -13.98
C GLU A 17 -18.97 -23.25 -14.60
N ILE A 18 -18.19 -24.13 -13.99
CA ILE A 18 -18.18 -25.57 -14.29
C ILE A 18 -19.08 -26.29 -13.27
N PRO A 19 -20.32 -26.69 -13.60
CA PRO A 19 -21.27 -27.24 -12.63
C PRO A 19 -20.77 -28.47 -11.87
N LYS A 20 -19.98 -29.32 -12.52
CA LYS A 20 -19.36 -30.51 -11.90
C LYS A 20 -18.27 -30.17 -10.87
N GLY A 21 -17.78 -28.93 -10.85
CA GLY A 21 -16.78 -28.45 -9.90
C GLY A 21 -17.36 -27.91 -8.61
N ARG A 22 -18.67 -27.77 -8.51
CA ARG A 22 -19.34 -27.31 -7.30
C ARG A 22 -19.33 -28.40 -6.22
N LYS A 23 -18.90 -28.03 -5.01
CA LYS A 23 -18.93 -28.87 -3.83
C LYS A 23 -19.41 -28.05 -2.65
N ASP A 24 -20.45 -28.51 -1.98
CA ASP A 24 -21.00 -27.91 -0.78
C ASP A 24 -21.05 -29.00 0.31
N GLY A 25 -20.78 -28.67 1.57
CA GLY A 25 -20.85 -29.65 2.66
C GLY A 25 -20.25 -29.15 3.97
N PRO A 26 -20.24 -29.99 5.02
CA PRO A 26 -19.63 -29.65 6.30
C PRO A 26 -18.10 -29.59 6.17
N THR A 27 -17.46 -28.76 7.04
CA THR A 27 -16.01 -28.62 7.11
C THR A 27 -15.55 -28.29 8.53
N GLU A 28 -14.35 -28.72 8.87
CA GLU A 28 -13.64 -28.34 10.11
C GLU A 28 -12.68 -27.15 9.89
N GLU A 29 -12.55 -26.68 8.64
CA GLU A 29 -11.69 -25.53 8.32
C GLU A 29 -12.22 -24.24 8.98
N PRO A 30 -11.33 -23.39 9.48
CA PRO A 30 -11.73 -22.08 10.04
C PRO A 30 -12.37 -21.20 8.99
N ASN A 31 -13.18 -20.23 9.44
CA ASN A 31 -13.79 -19.25 8.55
C ASN A 31 -12.76 -18.58 7.66
N GLY A 32 -13.00 -18.58 6.36
CA GLY A 32 -12.06 -18.04 5.39
C GLY A 32 -12.41 -18.30 3.94
N THR A 33 -11.54 -17.85 3.06
CA THR A 33 -11.68 -18.07 1.61
C THR A 33 -10.36 -18.59 1.05
N ARG A 34 -10.45 -19.61 0.22
CA ARG A 34 -9.32 -20.15 -0.56
C ARG A 34 -9.60 -19.95 -2.04
N THR A 35 -8.69 -19.26 -2.72
CA THR A 35 -8.75 -19.08 -4.17
C THR A 35 -7.50 -19.65 -4.81
N ALA A 36 -7.66 -20.48 -5.84
CA ALA A 36 -6.57 -20.99 -6.66
C ALA A 36 -6.91 -20.70 -8.12
N PHE A 37 -5.92 -20.31 -8.92
CA PHE A 37 -6.13 -20.04 -10.32
C PHE A 37 -4.90 -20.42 -11.16
N HIS A 38 -5.13 -20.64 -12.44
CA HIS A 38 -4.11 -20.81 -13.46
C HIS A 38 -4.31 -19.75 -14.54
N ALA A 39 -3.23 -19.15 -15.00
CA ALA A 39 -3.28 -18.24 -16.14
C ALA A 39 -3.71 -19.00 -17.40
N ASP A 40 -4.62 -18.41 -18.20
CA ASP A 40 -5.09 -19.02 -19.44
C ASP A 40 -3.95 -19.01 -20.48
N PRO A 41 -3.52 -20.16 -21.02
CA PRO A 41 -2.44 -20.24 -21.97
C PRO A 41 -2.75 -19.58 -23.33
N ASP A 42 -4.02 -19.34 -23.65
CA ASP A 42 -4.40 -18.60 -24.87
C ASP A 42 -4.19 -17.09 -24.72
N ILE A 43 -4.13 -16.60 -23.46
CA ILE A 43 -3.93 -15.17 -23.15
C ILE A 43 -2.49 -14.92 -22.72
N PHE A 44 -1.94 -15.80 -21.90
CA PHE A 44 -0.60 -15.68 -21.35
C PHE A 44 0.35 -16.68 -22.00
N PRO A 45 1.51 -16.25 -22.54
CA PRO A 45 2.51 -17.18 -23.06
C PRO A 45 2.89 -18.26 -22.05
N ALA A 46 3.22 -19.46 -22.51
CA ALA A 46 3.58 -20.59 -21.67
C ALA A 46 4.79 -20.31 -20.73
N ALA A 47 5.63 -19.35 -21.09
CA ALA A 47 6.78 -18.91 -20.29
C ALA A 47 6.41 -17.88 -19.22
N THR A 48 5.13 -17.48 -19.12
CA THR A 48 4.69 -16.48 -18.14
C THR A 48 4.81 -17.05 -16.72
N GLN A 49 5.55 -16.35 -15.88
CA GLN A 49 5.70 -16.68 -14.47
C GLN A 49 5.37 -15.48 -13.60
N PHE A 50 4.78 -15.75 -12.45
CA PHE A 50 4.60 -14.73 -11.42
C PHE A 50 5.98 -14.36 -10.85
N ARG A 51 6.25 -13.06 -10.78
CA ARG A 51 7.50 -12.54 -10.20
C ARG A 51 7.31 -12.34 -8.69
N PRO A 52 8.00 -13.11 -7.86
CA PRO A 52 7.87 -13.02 -6.40
C PRO A 52 8.12 -11.61 -5.86
N GLU A 53 9.06 -10.88 -6.46
CA GLU A 53 9.47 -9.53 -6.02
C GLU A 53 8.30 -8.53 -6.06
N TYR A 54 7.45 -8.62 -7.10
CA TYR A 54 6.27 -7.75 -7.20
C TYR A 54 5.21 -8.10 -6.16
N ILE A 55 4.99 -9.41 -5.92
CA ILE A 55 4.03 -9.86 -4.92
C ILE A 55 4.52 -9.48 -3.52
N GLU A 56 5.81 -9.65 -3.25
CA GLU A 56 6.43 -9.25 -1.98
C GLU A 56 6.28 -7.75 -1.73
N LYS A 57 6.56 -6.91 -2.74
CA LYS A 57 6.36 -5.47 -2.67
C LYS A 57 4.91 -5.09 -2.39
N MET A 58 3.95 -5.76 -3.04
CA MET A 58 2.54 -5.57 -2.78
C MET A 58 2.16 -5.96 -1.36
N CYS A 59 2.64 -7.11 -0.85
CA CYS A 59 2.39 -7.54 0.53
C CYS A 59 2.92 -6.51 1.54
N ARG A 60 4.10 -5.94 1.31
CA ARG A 60 4.64 -4.86 2.15
C ARG A 60 3.72 -3.65 2.13
N TYR A 61 3.37 -3.11 0.97
CA TYR A 61 2.50 -1.94 0.88
C TYR A 61 1.14 -2.18 1.53
N TYR A 62 0.49 -3.32 1.26
CA TYR A 62 -0.79 -3.63 1.90
C TYR A 62 -0.68 -3.77 3.42
N SER A 63 0.43 -4.28 3.95
CA SER A 63 0.62 -4.34 5.39
C SER A 63 0.78 -2.96 6.03
N TYR A 64 1.41 -1.99 5.33
CA TYR A 64 1.51 -0.61 5.81
C TYR A 64 0.20 0.16 5.70
N LEU A 65 -0.56 -0.06 4.62
CA LEU A 65 -1.84 0.62 4.41
C LEU A 65 -2.97 0.06 5.29
N ASN A 66 -2.79 -1.14 5.87
CA ASN A 66 -3.78 -1.79 6.72
C ASN A 66 -3.12 -2.24 8.03
N LYS A 67 -3.05 -1.34 9.00
CA LYS A 67 -2.41 -1.58 10.31
C LYS A 67 -2.95 -2.86 10.95
N GLY A 68 -2.04 -3.76 11.34
CA GLY A 68 -2.37 -5.03 11.96
C GLY A 68 -2.76 -6.16 11.01
N LEU A 69 -2.92 -5.91 9.70
CA LEU A 69 -3.13 -6.96 8.71
C LEU A 69 -1.87 -7.80 8.55
N ALA A 70 -1.98 -9.09 8.80
CA ALA A 70 -0.89 -10.04 8.57
C ALA A 70 -1.04 -10.71 7.22
N LEU A 71 -0.07 -10.54 6.34
CA LEU A 71 0.02 -11.20 5.05
C LEU A 71 1.15 -12.23 5.08
N HIS A 72 0.90 -13.39 4.49
CA HIS A 72 1.90 -14.44 4.38
C HIS A 72 2.17 -14.74 2.90
N PHE A 73 3.42 -14.67 2.50
CA PHE A 73 3.84 -15.00 1.14
C PHE A 73 5.13 -15.81 1.18
N ASN A 74 5.13 -17.00 0.57
CA ASN A 74 6.27 -17.91 0.51
C ASN A 74 6.93 -18.15 1.88
N GLY A 75 6.12 -18.34 2.94
CA GLY A 75 6.59 -18.59 4.30
C GLY A 75 7.06 -17.34 5.08
N ARG A 76 7.14 -16.18 4.45
CA ARG A 76 7.44 -14.90 5.12
C ARG A 76 6.16 -14.20 5.54
N ARG A 77 6.21 -13.58 6.71
CA ARG A 77 5.10 -12.78 7.25
C ARG A 77 5.40 -11.30 7.12
N TYR A 78 4.41 -10.55 6.61
CA TYR A 78 4.41 -9.09 6.49
C TYR A 78 3.30 -8.54 7.37
N ILE A 79 3.63 -7.64 8.26
CA ILE A 79 2.70 -6.98 9.18
C ILE A 79 3.32 -5.67 9.62
N SER A 80 2.50 -4.61 9.64
CA SER A 80 2.88 -3.33 10.22
C SER A 80 1.92 -2.98 11.36
N LYS A 81 2.44 -2.40 12.42
CA LYS A 81 1.66 -1.90 13.55
C LYS A 81 1.42 -0.40 13.45
N ASN A 82 2.36 0.31 12.85
CA ASN A 82 2.37 1.78 12.81
C ASN A 82 2.03 2.34 11.41
N GLY A 83 1.72 1.47 10.42
CA GLY A 83 1.26 1.88 9.11
C GLY A 83 2.28 2.70 8.32
N LEU A 84 1.91 3.91 7.92
CA LEU A 84 2.78 4.80 7.13
C LEU A 84 4.06 5.21 7.86
N LEU A 85 4.09 5.20 9.19
CA LEU A 85 5.32 5.44 9.94
C LEU A 85 6.36 4.35 9.68
N ASP A 86 5.93 3.08 9.66
CA ASP A 86 6.83 1.95 9.38
C ASP A 86 7.31 2.00 7.91
N LEU A 87 6.41 2.35 6.97
CA LEU A 87 6.76 2.52 5.56
C LEU A 87 7.83 3.61 5.39
N LEU A 88 7.65 4.75 6.04
CA LEU A 88 8.59 5.87 5.94
C LEU A 88 9.92 5.53 6.59
N ALA A 89 9.92 4.92 7.77
CA ALA A 89 11.13 4.50 8.46
C ALA A 89 11.95 3.45 7.66
N GLU A 90 11.27 2.53 6.94
CA GLU A 90 11.95 1.54 6.08
C GLU A 90 12.48 2.18 4.78
N ALA A 91 11.80 3.19 4.24
CA ALA A 91 12.22 3.87 3.02
C ALA A 91 13.44 4.77 3.25
N MET A 92 13.59 5.30 4.46
CA MET A 92 14.71 6.18 4.80
C MET A 92 16.00 5.40 4.97
N SER A 93 17.08 5.90 4.37
CA SER A 93 18.43 5.37 4.51
C SER A 93 19.22 6.02 5.66
N GLU A 94 18.74 7.15 6.17
CA GLU A 94 19.37 7.94 7.24
C GLU A 94 18.34 8.33 8.30
N GLU A 95 18.82 8.75 9.46
CA GLU A 95 17.94 9.26 10.53
C GLU A 95 17.24 10.57 10.10
N PRO A 96 15.96 10.72 10.44
CA PRO A 96 15.22 11.95 10.15
C PRO A 96 15.78 13.11 10.98
N LEU A 97 15.75 14.33 10.42
CA LEU A 97 16.19 15.56 11.12
C LEU A 97 15.30 15.92 12.32
N TYR A 98 14.07 15.42 12.33
CA TYR A 98 13.09 15.55 13.41
C TYR A 98 12.14 14.34 13.38
N PRO A 99 11.41 14.06 14.46
CA PRO A 99 10.45 12.97 14.47
C PRO A 99 9.47 13.04 13.31
N ILE A 100 9.16 11.90 12.71
CA ILE A 100 8.22 11.81 11.59
C ILE A 100 6.89 12.44 12.01
N ILE A 101 6.41 13.38 11.22
CA ILE A 101 5.08 13.97 11.39
C ILE A 101 4.07 13.04 10.75
N HIS A 102 3.11 12.58 11.55
CA HIS A 102 2.04 11.69 11.12
C HIS A 102 0.69 12.33 11.41
N LEU A 103 -0.12 12.48 10.37
CA LEU A 103 -1.44 13.08 10.42
C LEU A 103 -2.46 12.07 9.90
N GLU A 104 -3.52 11.88 10.66
CA GLU A 104 -4.60 10.95 10.33
C GLU A 104 -5.93 11.71 10.37
N GLY A 105 -6.65 11.72 9.25
CA GLY A 105 -7.97 12.32 9.07
C GLY A 105 -9.02 11.29 8.70
N HIS A 106 -10.22 11.73 8.37
CA HIS A 106 -11.34 10.84 8.05
C HIS A 106 -11.05 9.96 6.82
N ASP A 107 -10.54 10.56 5.73
CA ASP A 107 -10.29 9.87 4.46
C ASP A 107 -8.85 10.09 3.97
N ILE A 108 -7.95 10.52 4.85
CA ILE A 108 -6.58 10.84 4.49
C ILE A 108 -5.62 10.48 5.62
N GLU A 109 -4.51 9.88 5.28
CA GLU A 109 -3.40 9.63 6.18
C GLU A 109 -2.09 10.11 5.51
N VAL A 110 -1.29 10.87 6.25
CA VAL A 110 -0.05 11.47 5.75
C VAL A 110 1.06 11.25 6.77
N ALA A 111 2.22 10.79 6.30
CA ALA A 111 3.44 10.80 7.10
C ALA A 111 4.55 11.50 6.30
N PHE A 112 5.30 12.41 6.93
CA PHE A 112 6.40 13.10 6.28
C PHE A 112 7.49 13.52 7.27
N THR A 113 8.69 13.68 6.75
CA THR A 113 9.85 14.19 7.48
C THR A 113 10.90 14.69 6.51
N HIS A 114 11.98 15.28 7.03
CA HIS A 114 13.18 15.61 6.26
C HIS A 114 14.36 14.74 6.71
N GLY A 115 15.18 14.32 5.74
CA GLY A 115 16.44 13.61 5.94
C GLY A 115 17.64 14.44 5.50
N GLY A 116 18.85 13.90 5.62
CA GLY A 116 20.09 14.56 5.22
C GLY A 116 20.43 14.48 3.74
N GLN A 117 19.71 13.71 2.94
CA GLN A 117 19.98 13.49 1.51
C GLN A 117 19.37 14.60 0.65
N TYR A 118 19.87 14.74 -0.59
CA TYR A 118 19.26 15.63 -1.58
C TYR A 118 18.18 14.90 -2.38
N GLY A 119 17.05 15.54 -2.58
CA GLY A 119 15.95 15.06 -3.41
C GLY A 119 14.63 14.99 -2.67
N GLU A 120 13.65 14.36 -3.27
CA GLU A 120 12.31 14.20 -2.73
C GLU A 120 11.81 12.80 -3.12
N GLU A 121 11.42 12.01 -2.14
CA GLU A 121 10.77 10.73 -2.39
C GLU A 121 9.30 10.79 -1.99
N HIS A 122 8.44 10.27 -2.85
CA HIS A 122 7.02 10.22 -2.64
C HIS A 122 6.49 8.81 -2.81
N TYR A 123 5.70 8.42 -1.84
CA TYR A 123 4.85 7.24 -1.95
C TYR A 123 3.40 7.69 -1.78
N SER A 124 2.60 7.46 -2.78
CA SER A 124 1.23 7.95 -2.84
C SER A 124 0.29 6.81 -3.18
N PHE A 125 -0.82 6.71 -2.46
CA PHE A 125 -1.78 5.64 -2.60
C PHE A 125 -3.21 6.19 -2.64
N VAL A 126 -4.05 5.58 -3.44
CA VAL A 126 -5.50 5.83 -3.48
C VAL A 126 -6.22 4.49 -3.41
N ASN A 127 -7.08 4.29 -2.42
CA ASN A 127 -7.78 3.02 -2.19
C ASN A 127 -6.84 1.80 -2.21
N GLY A 128 -5.66 1.92 -1.57
CA GLY A 128 -4.67 0.85 -1.52
C GLY A 128 -3.83 0.65 -2.79
N GLN A 129 -4.05 1.45 -3.84
CA GLN A 129 -3.28 1.38 -5.08
C GLN A 129 -2.17 2.43 -5.12
N HIS A 130 -0.93 2.00 -5.38
CA HIS A 130 0.20 2.89 -5.51
C HIS A 130 0.08 3.75 -6.76
N THR A 131 0.04 5.08 -6.59
CA THR A 131 -0.06 6.05 -7.68
C THR A 131 1.33 6.58 -8.05
N THR A 132 2.01 5.86 -8.93
CA THR A 132 3.41 6.15 -9.32
C THR A 132 3.60 7.47 -10.06
N GLN A 133 2.54 8.01 -10.64
CA GLN A 133 2.57 9.29 -11.40
C GLN A 133 2.04 10.48 -10.58
N GLY A 134 1.80 10.26 -9.27
CA GLY A 134 1.18 11.27 -8.42
C GLY A 134 -0.33 11.44 -8.69
N GLY A 135 -0.84 12.64 -8.43
CA GLY A 135 -2.24 12.98 -8.62
C GLY A 135 -2.62 14.30 -7.96
N THR A 136 -3.88 14.68 -8.08
CA THR A 136 -4.42 15.93 -7.51
C THR A 136 -4.29 15.98 -5.99
N HIS A 137 -4.39 14.86 -5.30
CA HIS A 137 -4.19 14.73 -3.85
C HIS A 137 -2.76 15.10 -3.43
N GLN A 138 -1.75 14.66 -4.19
CA GLN A 138 -0.35 15.01 -3.93
C GLN A 138 -0.10 16.51 -4.17
N SER A 139 -0.65 17.05 -5.25
CA SER A 139 -0.55 18.49 -5.55
C SER A 139 -1.24 19.33 -4.47
N ALA A 140 -2.42 18.93 -4.02
CA ALA A 140 -3.14 19.58 -2.95
C ALA A 140 -2.35 19.56 -1.64
N PHE A 141 -1.75 18.43 -1.28
CA PHE A 141 -0.91 18.33 -0.09
C PHE A 141 0.27 19.32 -0.16
N LYS A 142 0.99 19.34 -1.28
CA LYS A 142 2.13 20.26 -1.49
C LYS A 142 1.72 21.73 -1.36
N GLU A 143 0.59 22.11 -1.96
CA GLU A 143 0.05 23.46 -1.87
C GLU A 143 -0.34 23.81 -0.42
N HIS A 144 -1.04 22.92 0.26
CA HIS A 144 -1.51 23.18 1.61
C HIS A 144 -0.37 23.28 2.63
N ILE A 145 0.63 22.43 2.55
CA ILE A 145 1.78 22.51 3.46
C ILE A 145 2.57 23.81 3.24
N ALA A 146 2.78 24.19 1.98
CA ALA A 146 3.45 25.44 1.65
C ALA A 146 2.69 26.66 2.18
N ARG A 147 1.36 26.68 2.00
CA ARG A 147 0.50 27.74 2.50
C ARG A 147 0.53 27.83 4.02
N THR A 148 0.40 26.70 4.71
CA THR A 148 0.41 26.67 6.19
C THR A 148 1.72 27.19 6.76
N ILE A 149 2.86 26.78 6.20
CA ILE A 149 4.19 27.25 6.65
C ILE A 149 4.37 28.74 6.35
N LYS A 150 3.97 29.18 5.15
CA LYS A 150 4.00 30.60 4.77
C LYS A 150 3.20 31.48 5.73
N GLU A 151 1.98 31.08 6.05
CA GLU A 151 1.11 31.80 6.98
C GLU A 151 1.70 31.81 8.40
N PHE A 152 2.18 30.67 8.89
CA PHE A 152 2.74 30.55 10.23
C PHE A 152 3.98 31.45 10.44
N PHE A 153 4.90 31.46 9.49
CA PHE A 153 6.12 32.25 9.58
C PHE A 153 5.99 33.67 9.01
N ASN A 154 4.86 34.01 8.42
CA ASN A 154 4.63 35.28 7.70
C ASN A 154 5.74 35.58 6.68
N LYS A 155 6.21 34.57 5.97
CA LYS A 155 7.27 34.65 4.95
C LYS A 155 6.72 34.25 3.59
N ASN A 156 7.18 34.95 2.55
CA ASN A 156 6.85 34.54 1.17
C ASN A 156 7.72 33.35 0.76
N MET A 157 7.19 32.16 0.88
CA MET A 157 7.83 30.87 0.55
C MET A 157 6.89 30.06 -0.34
N ASP A 158 7.43 29.23 -1.19
CA ASP A 158 6.69 28.22 -1.93
C ASP A 158 7.12 26.78 -1.52
N TYR A 159 6.53 25.79 -2.16
CA TYR A 159 6.87 24.40 -1.85
C TYR A 159 8.32 24.06 -2.24
N THR A 160 8.87 24.74 -3.25
CA THR A 160 10.25 24.54 -3.69
C THR A 160 11.24 24.98 -2.61
N ASP A 161 10.94 26.08 -1.91
CA ASP A 161 11.74 26.55 -0.78
C ASP A 161 11.74 25.56 0.38
N ILE A 162 10.58 24.94 0.66
CA ILE A 162 10.43 23.92 1.70
C ILE A 162 11.16 22.63 1.32
N ARG A 163 11.06 22.23 0.06
CA ARG A 163 11.70 21.04 -0.50
C ARG A 163 13.23 21.15 -0.57
N ASN A 164 13.76 22.33 -0.82
CA ASN A 164 15.21 22.58 -0.95
C ASN A 164 15.95 22.58 0.40
N GLY A 165 15.23 22.39 1.51
CA GLY A 165 15.83 21.85 2.73
C GLY A 165 16.34 20.42 2.50
N PRO A 166 16.99 19.79 3.49
CA PRO A 166 17.36 18.39 3.39
C PRO A 166 16.11 17.53 3.13
N VAL A 167 16.26 16.48 2.37
CA VAL A 167 15.23 15.64 1.70
C VAL A 167 13.89 15.56 2.41
N SER A 168 12.82 15.84 1.69
CA SER A 168 11.44 15.62 2.13
C SER A 168 10.95 14.24 1.72
N TYR A 169 10.67 13.38 2.69
CA TYR A 169 9.94 12.12 2.48
C TYR A 169 8.47 12.36 2.78
N THR A 170 7.60 12.10 1.81
CA THR A 170 6.16 12.27 1.98
C THR A 170 5.42 11.01 1.59
N HIS A 171 4.61 10.49 2.50
CA HIS A 171 3.69 9.40 2.26
C HIS A 171 2.27 9.92 2.40
N LEU A 172 1.48 9.77 1.36
CA LEU A 172 0.08 10.18 1.31
C LEU A 172 -0.78 8.99 0.94
N THR A 173 -1.80 8.71 1.73
CA THR A 173 -2.85 7.73 1.45
C THR A 173 -4.21 8.40 1.49
N LEU A 174 -5.04 8.12 0.51
CA LEU A 174 -6.46 8.46 0.42
C LEU A 174 -7.29 7.19 0.39
#